data_fead9473fbdff85ce74ae982644bc7a1
#
_entry.id   fead9473fbdff85ce74ae982644bc7a1
#
_cell.length_a   1.000
_cell.length_b   1.000
_cell.length_c   1.000
_cell.angle_alpha   90.00
_cell.angle_beta   90.00
_cell.angle_gamma   90.00
#
_symmetry.space_group_name_H-M   'P 1'
#
loop_
_entity.id
_entity.type
_entity.pdbx_description
1 polymer ?
#
loop_
_entity_poly.entity_id
_entity_poly.type
_entity_poly.pdbx_seq_one_letter_code
_entity_poly.pdbx_strand_id
1 'polypeptide(L)'
;MDLRDIINSIYPISEKSMDRVLSCSLELGHPKGHLLLEAGKIESDIFFIKRGIVRAYVSHEGKDITFWIGKEGATIMSLKSYVKNEAGYETIELMEDSLL
;
A
#
# COMPACT_ATOMS: atom_id res chain seq x y z
N MET A 1 8.81 -10.01 -4.62
CA MET A 1 8.71 -10.66 -3.28
C MET A 1 7.34 -11.27 -3.11
N ASP A 2 7.23 -12.44 -2.54
CA ASP A 2 5.91 -12.95 -2.20
C ASP A 2 5.44 -12.40 -0.85
N LEU A 3 4.16 -12.57 -0.55
CA LEU A 3 3.56 -11.99 0.65
C LEU A 3 4.19 -12.54 1.94
N ARG A 4 4.52 -13.82 1.97
CA ARG A 4 5.17 -14.44 3.13
C ARG A 4 6.50 -13.77 3.45
N ASP A 5 7.32 -13.51 2.42
CA ASP A 5 8.61 -12.85 2.60
C ASP A 5 8.44 -11.39 3.05
N ILE A 6 7.46 -10.68 2.51
CA ILE A 6 7.18 -9.31 2.91
C ILE A 6 6.81 -9.24 4.39
N ILE A 7 5.90 -10.10 4.84
CA ILE A 7 5.46 -10.11 6.24
C ILE A 7 6.61 -10.47 7.16
N ASN A 8 7.41 -11.47 6.82
CA ASN A 8 8.56 -11.87 7.62
C ASN A 8 9.63 -10.79 7.70
N SER A 9 9.75 -9.94 6.68
CA SER A 9 10.70 -8.83 6.69
C SER A 9 10.28 -7.71 7.66
N ILE A 10 8.99 -7.60 7.96
CA ILE A 10 8.46 -6.59 8.87
C ILE A 10 8.50 -7.13 10.31
N TYR A 11 7.89 -8.29 10.53
CA TYR A 11 7.86 -8.94 11.83
C TYR A 11 7.57 -10.43 11.65
N PRO A 12 8.44 -11.35 12.13
CA PRO A 12 8.18 -12.78 12.03
C PRO A 12 6.95 -13.16 12.87
N ILE A 13 6.03 -13.90 12.26
CA ILE A 13 4.84 -14.40 12.94
C ILE A 13 4.80 -15.92 12.86
N SER A 14 3.95 -16.55 13.69
CA SER A 14 3.80 -18.00 13.69
C SER A 14 3.24 -18.49 12.35
N GLU A 15 3.49 -19.74 11.99
CA GLU A 15 2.93 -20.36 10.79
C GLU A 15 1.40 -20.31 10.79
N LYS A 16 0.77 -20.49 11.94
CA LYS A 16 -0.68 -20.39 12.07
C LYS A 16 -1.19 -19.00 11.73
N SER A 17 -0.52 -17.95 12.23
CA SER A 17 -0.87 -16.57 11.93
C SER A 17 -0.59 -16.25 10.46
N MET A 18 0.52 -16.75 9.91
CA MET A 18 0.86 -16.58 8.51
C MET A 18 -0.21 -17.19 7.60
N ASP A 19 -0.66 -18.41 7.91
CA ASP A 19 -1.70 -19.07 7.13
C ASP A 19 -3.00 -18.29 7.15
N ARG A 20 -3.36 -17.67 8.27
CA ARG A 20 -4.55 -16.81 8.37
C ARG A 20 -4.43 -15.57 7.50
N VAL A 21 -3.29 -14.89 7.53
CA VAL A 21 -3.05 -13.70 6.72
C VAL A 21 -3.09 -14.05 5.24
N LEU A 22 -2.40 -15.13 4.84
CA LEU A 22 -2.37 -15.56 3.44
C LEU A 22 -3.76 -15.96 2.93
N SER A 23 -4.57 -16.61 3.76
CA SER A 23 -5.91 -17.03 3.36
C SER A 23 -6.89 -15.86 3.22
N CYS A 24 -6.63 -14.73 3.90
CA CYS A 24 -7.45 -13.51 3.81
C CYS A 24 -6.94 -12.53 2.77
N SER A 25 -5.85 -12.86 2.08
CA SER A 25 -5.21 -11.96 1.12
C SER A 25 -5.66 -12.25 -0.30
N LEU A 26 -5.66 -11.19 -1.12
CA LEU A 26 -6.01 -11.27 -2.53
C LEU A 26 -4.88 -10.65 -3.34
N GLU A 27 -4.34 -11.42 -4.28
CA GLU A 27 -3.31 -10.93 -5.19
C GLU A 27 -3.94 -10.37 -6.44
N LEU A 28 -3.65 -9.11 -6.76
CA LEU A 28 -4.18 -8.42 -7.93
C LEU A 28 -3.09 -7.63 -8.64
N GLY A 29 -3.15 -7.68 -9.98
CA GLY A 29 -2.35 -6.78 -10.81
C GLY A 29 -3.07 -5.45 -10.98
N HIS A 30 -2.33 -4.36 -10.97
CA HIS A 30 -2.84 -3.01 -11.20
C HIS A 30 -1.96 -2.27 -12.19
N PRO A 31 -2.55 -1.46 -13.08
CA PRO A 31 -1.78 -0.72 -14.08
C PRO A 31 -1.07 0.49 -13.48
N LYS A 32 -0.04 0.96 -14.19
CA LYS A 32 0.59 2.25 -13.91
C LYS A 32 -0.46 3.36 -13.83
N GLY A 33 -0.31 4.23 -12.86
CA GLY A 33 -1.24 5.35 -12.65
C GLY A 33 -2.42 5.03 -11.74
N HIS A 34 -2.62 3.76 -11.38
CA HIS A 34 -3.68 3.39 -10.45
C HIS A 34 -3.41 4.00 -9.07
N LEU A 35 -4.44 4.55 -8.45
CA LEU A 35 -4.34 5.15 -7.11
C LEU A 35 -4.73 4.13 -6.05
N LEU A 36 -3.79 3.77 -5.18
CA LEU A 36 -4.06 2.88 -4.04
C LEU A 36 -4.72 3.63 -2.90
N LEU A 37 -4.23 4.83 -2.62
CA LEU A 37 -4.84 5.77 -1.68
C LEU A 37 -5.10 7.06 -2.43
N GLU A 38 -6.22 7.71 -2.10
CA GLU A 38 -6.61 8.96 -2.74
C GLU A 38 -6.94 9.97 -1.64
N ALA A 39 -6.31 11.14 -1.71
CA ALA A 39 -6.56 12.20 -0.75
C ALA A 39 -8.05 12.55 -0.68
N GLY A 40 -8.57 12.69 0.53
CA GLY A 40 -9.99 12.99 0.74
C GLY A 40 -10.91 11.78 0.77
N LYS A 41 -10.37 10.56 0.58
CA LYS A 41 -11.15 9.33 0.65
C LYS A 41 -10.71 8.44 1.79
N ILE A 42 -11.64 7.68 2.34
CA ILE A 42 -11.36 6.70 3.38
C ILE A 42 -10.94 5.39 2.71
N GLU A 43 -9.79 4.85 3.12
CA GLU A 43 -9.29 3.57 2.62
C GLU A 43 -8.92 2.68 3.79
N SER A 44 -9.60 1.55 3.93
CA SER A 44 -9.40 0.62 5.05
C SER A 44 -8.53 -0.57 4.71
N ASP A 45 -8.19 -0.77 3.44
CA ASP A 45 -7.36 -1.88 3.01
C ASP A 45 -5.89 -1.62 3.24
N ILE A 46 -5.14 -2.71 3.43
CA ILE A 46 -3.69 -2.68 3.54
C ILE A 46 -3.14 -3.37 2.29
N PHE A 47 -2.16 -2.74 1.64
CA PHE A 47 -1.56 -3.25 0.43
C PHE A 47 -0.09 -3.60 0.68
N PHE A 48 0.34 -4.73 0.14
CA PHE A 48 1.74 -5.16 0.17
C PHE A 48 2.26 -5.19 -1.26
N ILE A 49 3.34 -4.50 -1.53
CA ILE A 49 3.91 -4.42 -2.87
C ILE A 49 4.74 -5.66 -3.15
N LYS A 50 4.20 -6.59 -3.92
CA LYS A 50 4.91 -7.80 -4.34
C LYS A 50 5.89 -7.49 -5.47
N ARG A 51 5.50 -6.60 -6.37
CA ARG A 51 6.32 -6.09 -7.45
C ARG A 51 5.79 -4.74 -7.91
N GLY A 52 6.64 -3.73 -7.98
CA GLY A 52 6.25 -2.41 -8.43
C GLY A 52 6.90 -1.29 -7.65
N ILE A 53 6.58 -0.07 -8.08
CA ILE A 53 7.06 1.17 -7.48
C ILE A 53 5.86 2.09 -7.27
N VAL A 54 5.78 2.69 -6.09
CA VAL A 54 4.72 3.63 -5.73
C VAL A 54 5.32 4.96 -5.28
N ARG A 55 4.57 6.04 -5.45
CA ARG A 55 4.93 7.33 -4.86
C ARG A 55 3.79 7.83 -3.99
N ALA A 56 4.13 8.44 -2.86
CA ALA A 56 3.21 9.14 -2.01
C ALA A 56 3.41 10.64 -2.21
N TYR A 57 2.34 11.36 -2.50
CA TYR A 57 2.42 12.80 -2.75
C TYR A 57 1.22 13.53 -2.16
N VAL A 58 1.40 14.83 -1.99
CA VAL A 58 0.33 15.76 -1.64
C VAL A 58 0.28 16.85 -2.71
N SER A 59 -0.93 17.36 -2.99
CA SER A 59 -1.09 18.49 -3.91
C SER A 59 -1.14 19.77 -3.10
N HIS A 60 -0.32 20.74 -3.49
CA HIS A 60 -0.26 22.05 -2.88
C HIS A 60 -0.12 23.12 -3.95
N GLU A 61 -1.06 24.06 -3.97
CA GLU A 61 -1.10 25.16 -4.95
C GLU A 61 -0.98 24.69 -6.40
N GLY A 62 -1.69 23.60 -6.72
CA GLY A 62 -1.71 23.03 -8.06
C GLY A 62 -0.50 22.19 -8.44
N LYS A 63 0.41 21.95 -7.49
CA LYS A 63 1.61 21.14 -7.71
C LYS A 63 1.58 19.90 -6.84
N ASP A 64 2.01 18.77 -7.41
CA ASP A 64 2.18 17.53 -6.69
C ASP A 64 3.57 17.50 -6.05
N ILE A 65 3.61 17.29 -4.74
CA ILE A 65 4.87 17.20 -3.99
C ILE A 65 5.02 15.76 -3.52
N THR A 66 5.95 15.03 -4.16
CA THR A 66 6.26 13.67 -3.77
C THR A 66 7.19 13.69 -2.57
N PHE A 67 6.78 13.02 -1.48
CA PHE A 67 7.57 12.98 -0.25
C PHE A 67 8.06 11.56 0.11
N TRP A 68 7.60 10.55 -0.59
CA TRP A 68 8.01 9.16 -0.33
C TRP A 68 7.85 8.31 -1.56
N ILE A 69 8.80 7.38 -1.76
CA ILE A 69 8.77 6.39 -2.82
C ILE A 69 8.95 5.02 -2.18
N GLY A 70 8.02 4.12 -2.46
CA GLY A 70 8.07 2.74 -2.02
C GLY A 70 8.30 1.78 -3.16
N LYS A 71 8.88 0.64 -2.84
CA LYS A 71 9.19 -0.40 -3.81
C LYS A 71 8.74 -1.76 -3.28
N GLU A 72 9.15 -2.83 -3.96
CA GLU A 72 8.92 -4.21 -3.55
C GLU A 72 9.20 -4.40 -2.06
N GLY A 73 8.25 -5.02 -1.37
CA GLY A 73 8.31 -5.23 0.07
C GLY A 73 7.65 -4.14 0.90
N ALA A 74 7.27 -3.01 0.30
CA ALA A 74 6.62 -1.93 1.03
C ALA A 74 5.20 -2.29 1.45
N THR A 75 4.77 -1.75 2.59
CA THR A 75 3.41 -1.85 3.09
C THR A 75 2.73 -0.50 2.94
N ILE A 76 1.56 -0.49 2.32
CA ILE A 76 0.80 0.72 2.03
C ILE A 76 -0.51 0.68 2.80
N MET A 77 -0.75 1.71 3.63
CA MET A 77 -2.02 1.86 4.34
C MET A 77 -2.26 3.32 4.69
N SER A 78 -3.53 3.70 4.81
CA SER A 78 -3.89 4.99 5.38
C SER A 78 -4.11 4.82 6.88
N LEU A 79 -3.16 5.26 7.68
CA LEU A 79 -3.24 5.14 9.13
C LEU A 79 -4.47 5.88 9.69
N LYS A 80 -4.77 7.05 9.15
CA LYS A 80 -5.91 7.85 9.57
C LYS A 80 -7.24 7.16 9.28
N SER A 81 -7.37 6.54 8.10
CA SER A 81 -8.56 5.77 7.75
C SER A 81 -8.70 4.53 8.62
N TYR A 82 -7.60 3.82 8.84
CA TYR A 82 -7.59 2.56 9.58
C TYR A 82 -7.90 2.77 11.07
N VAL A 83 -7.28 3.76 11.69
CA VAL A 83 -7.41 4.01 13.13
C VAL A 83 -8.64 4.86 13.47
N LYS A 84 -8.92 5.90 12.68
CA LYS A 84 -9.95 6.90 12.98
C LYS A 84 -11.15 6.86 12.04
N ASN A 85 -11.12 6.02 11.01
CA ASN A 85 -12.14 5.96 9.96
C ASN A 85 -12.37 7.33 9.30
N GLU A 86 -11.28 8.07 9.10
CA GLU A 86 -11.29 9.39 8.46
C GLU A 86 -10.47 9.37 7.17
N ALA A 87 -10.77 10.29 6.26
CA ALA A 87 -10.00 10.43 5.02
C ALA A 87 -8.57 10.87 5.29
N GLY A 88 -7.62 10.26 4.59
CA GLY A 88 -6.21 10.68 4.62
C GLY A 88 -5.96 11.90 3.75
N TYR A 89 -4.79 12.50 3.88
CA TYR A 89 -4.37 13.68 3.12
C TYR A 89 -3.44 13.36 1.95
N GLU A 90 -2.93 12.15 1.90
CA GLU A 90 -1.96 11.73 0.89
C GLU A 90 -2.61 10.94 -0.24
N THR A 91 -2.00 10.99 -1.40
CA THR A 91 -2.35 10.13 -2.54
C THR A 91 -1.16 9.22 -2.83
N ILE A 92 -1.42 7.93 -3.04
CA ILE A 92 -0.38 6.96 -3.39
C ILE A 92 -0.71 6.37 -4.75
N GLU A 93 0.19 6.55 -5.68
CA GLU A 93 0.04 6.18 -7.09
C GLU A 93 1.08 5.15 -7.50
N LEU A 94 0.67 4.18 -8.30
CA LEU A 94 1.59 3.22 -8.91
C LEU A 94 2.35 3.88 -10.06
N MET A 95 3.67 3.81 -10.02
CA MET A 95 4.54 4.41 -11.04
C MET A 95 4.84 3.46 -12.20
N GLU A 96 4.47 2.20 -12.07
CA GLU A 96 4.59 1.18 -13.11
C GLU A 96 3.50 0.11 -12.89
N ASP A 97 3.32 -0.77 -13.86
CA ASP A 97 2.41 -1.91 -13.69
C ASP A 97 2.89 -2.75 -12.52
N SER A 98 2.01 -3.02 -11.57
CA SER A 98 2.40 -3.58 -10.28
C SER A 98 1.56 -4.79 -9.88
N LEU A 99 2.15 -5.62 -9.03
CA LEU A 99 1.50 -6.77 -8.42
C LEU A 99 1.45 -6.55 -6.90
N LEU A 100 0.25 -6.59 -6.34
CA LEU A 100 0.00 -6.28 -4.92
C LEU A 100 -0.52 -7.46 -4.14
#